data_5d13eae4e75aafb3593a47893ff8663f
#
_entry.id   5d13eae4e75aafb3593a47893ff8663f
#
_cell.length_a   1.000
_cell.length_b   1.000
_cell.length_c   1.000
_cell.angle_alpha   90.00
_cell.angle_beta   90.00
_cell.angle_gamma   90.00
#
_symmetry.space_group_name_H-M   'P 1'
#
loop_
_entity.id
_entity.type
_entity.pdbx_description
1 polymer ?
#
loop_
_entity_poly.entity_id
_entity_poly.type
_entity_poly.pdbx_seq_one_letter_code
_entity_poly.pdbx_strand_id
1 'polypeptide(L)'
;MNKLKSRYKVVIYDCDGVILDSIESNYVFYNRVMDFLGRPEIDRDNDDAKRVLHTYSFNDVMEYFFVGDPRREDAFNFAKTIHYRDLMPYMRMEDGFVSALDQLKGHTSLAICTNRATSMDMIIEDFGLTGYFEYVMTASQVTNPKPHPEPLLKVLDYFKIAPEDALFIGDGEVDMQAANSAGVPFISYKSHLPALARLQHHAEIVQHVFSNL
;
A
#
# COMPACT_ATOMS: atom_id res chain seq x y z
N MET A 1 -22.05 2.78 -29.21
CA MET A 1 -21.32 2.08 -28.15
C MET A 1 -21.59 2.82 -26.85
N ASN A 2 -22.29 2.21 -25.91
CA ASN A 2 -22.46 2.81 -24.58
C ASN A 2 -21.06 2.93 -23.96
N LYS A 3 -20.62 4.15 -23.65
CA LYS A 3 -19.39 4.37 -22.87
C LYS A 3 -19.63 3.71 -21.49
N LEU A 4 -18.80 2.74 -21.13
CA LEU A 4 -18.71 2.23 -19.76
C LEU A 4 -18.49 3.44 -18.82
N LYS A 5 -19.41 3.63 -17.89
CA LYS A 5 -19.35 4.72 -16.93
C LYS A 5 -18.86 4.17 -15.60
N SER A 6 -17.72 4.64 -15.13
CA SER A 6 -17.25 4.33 -13.79
C SER A 6 -18.23 4.85 -12.73
N ARG A 7 -18.43 4.07 -11.67
CA ARG A 7 -19.15 4.50 -10.45
C ARG A 7 -18.35 5.49 -9.62
N TYR A 8 -17.03 5.43 -9.73
CA TYR A 8 -16.11 6.23 -8.93
C TYR A 8 -15.30 7.17 -9.83
N LYS A 9 -15.06 8.38 -9.35
CA LYS A 9 -14.21 9.35 -10.02
C LYS A 9 -12.74 9.02 -9.87
N VAL A 10 -12.37 8.39 -8.73
CA VAL A 10 -10.99 7.98 -8.41
C VAL A 10 -11.00 6.57 -7.82
N VAL A 11 -10.10 5.72 -8.32
CA VAL A 11 -9.75 4.44 -7.68
C VAL A 11 -8.37 4.59 -7.07
N ILE A 12 -8.30 4.36 -5.77
CA ILE A 12 -7.09 4.50 -4.95
C ILE A 12 -6.60 3.11 -4.59
N TYR A 13 -5.32 2.83 -4.77
CA TYR A 13 -4.69 1.55 -4.44
C TYR A 13 -3.70 1.71 -3.29
N ASP A 14 -3.71 0.80 -2.33
CA ASP A 14 -2.52 0.57 -1.53
C ASP A 14 -1.42 -0.09 -2.39
N CYS A 15 -0.19 -0.09 -1.89
CA CYS A 15 0.94 -0.66 -2.62
C CYS A 15 1.22 -2.10 -2.20
N ASP A 16 1.55 -2.31 -0.92
CA ASP A 16 1.95 -3.61 -0.39
C ASP A 16 0.75 -4.53 -0.24
N GLY A 17 0.85 -5.77 -0.74
CA GLY A 17 -0.26 -6.72 -0.73
C GLY A 17 -1.37 -6.46 -1.75
N VAL A 18 -1.32 -5.32 -2.47
CA VAL A 18 -2.31 -4.93 -3.49
C VAL A 18 -1.69 -4.75 -4.87
N ILE A 19 -0.68 -3.88 -4.99
CA ILE A 19 0.08 -3.68 -6.24
C ILE A 19 1.21 -4.71 -6.31
N LEU A 20 1.90 -4.91 -5.17
CA LEU A 20 3.07 -5.77 -5.04
C LEU A 20 2.90 -6.76 -3.90
N ASP A 21 3.22 -8.02 -4.15
CA ASP A 21 3.64 -8.93 -3.09
C ASP A 21 5.07 -8.56 -2.67
N SER A 22 5.20 -7.96 -1.51
CA SER A 22 6.44 -7.38 -0.97
C SER A 22 6.86 -7.95 0.38
N ILE A 23 6.14 -8.95 0.90
CA ILE A 23 6.43 -9.48 2.24
C ILE A 23 7.86 -9.99 2.38
N GLU A 24 8.37 -10.68 1.33
CA GLU A 24 9.75 -11.18 1.32
C GLU A 24 10.77 -10.03 1.35
N SER A 25 10.53 -8.95 0.63
CA SER A 25 11.40 -7.78 0.65
C SER A 25 11.46 -7.13 2.03
N ASN A 26 10.34 -7.12 2.77
CA ASN A 26 10.28 -6.59 4.12
C ASN A 26 11.08 -7.47 5.09
N TYR A 27 10.96 -8.81 5.01
CA TYR A 27 11.81 -9.72 5.78
C TYR A 27 13.29 -9.49 5.50
N VAL A 28 13.68 -9.39 4.24
CA VAL A 28 15.09 -9.15 3.86
C VAL A 28 15.58 -7.80 4.41
N PHE A 29 14.78 -6.75 4.30
CA PHE A 29 15.12 -5.42 4.82
C PHE A 29 15.37 -5.45 6.32
N TYR A 30 14.39 -5.91 7.10
CA TYR A 30 14.49 -5.87 8.55
C TYR A 30 15.47 -6.92 9.11
N ASN A 31 15.66 -8.05 8.45
CA ASN A 31 16.69 -9.03 8.83
C ASN A 31 18.10 -8.50 8.62
N ARG A 32 18.35 -7.63 7.62
CA ARG A 32 19.63 -6.90 7.52
C ARG A 32 19.85 -5.99 8.74
N VAL A 33 18.82 -5.36 9.28
CA VAL A 33 18.91 -4.56 10.50
C VAL A 33 19.17 -5.46 11.73
N MET A 34 18.48 -6.60 11.82
CA MET A 34 18.71 -7.59 12.88
C MET A 34 20.15 -8.09 12.88
N ASP A 35 20.67 -8.49 11.72
CA ASP A 35 22.05 -8.96 11.54
C ASP A 35 23.08 -7.91 11.94
N PHE A 36 22.90 -6.66 11.50
CA PHE A 36 23.74 -5.52 11.92
C PHE A 36 23.81 -5.37 13.44
N LEU A 37 22.73 -5.64 14.14
CA LEU A 37 22.66 -5.60 15.60
C LEU A 37 23.15 -6.89 16.28
N GLY A 38 23.50 -7.93 15.51
CA GLY A 38 23.85 -9.26 16.03
C GLY A 38 22.69 -9.99 16.68
N ARG A 39 21.46 -9.76 16.16
CA ARG A 39 20.22 -10.37 16.63
C ARG A 39 19.78 -11.51 15.71
N PRO A 40 18.99 -12.48 16.22
CA PRO A 40 18.42 -13.51 15.39
C PRO A 40 17.48 -12.90 14.34
N GLU A 41 17.32 -13.59 13.21
CA GLU A 41 16.34 -13.24 12.19
C GLU A 41 14.91 -13.23 12.76
N ILE A 42 14.06 -12.43 12.14
CA ILE A 42 12.65 -12.35 12.47
C ILE A 42 11.99 -13.71 12.14
N ASP A 43 11.32 -14.27 13.13
CA ASP A 43 10.61 -15.54 12.98
C ASP A 43 9.46 -15.40 11.98
N ARG A 44 9.52 -16.20 10.91
CA ARG A 44 8.52 -16.21 9.82
C ARG A 44 7.20 -16.86 10.23
N ASP A 45 7.20 -17.67 11.29
CA ASP A 45 6.01 -18.31 11.84
C ASP A 45 5.30 -17.42 12.88
N ASN A 46 5.86 -16.23 13.18
CA ASN A 46 5.24 -15.24 14.05
C ASN A 46 4.24 -14.39 13.27
N ASP A 47 2.95 -14.67 13.42
CA ASP A 47 1.87 -13.96 12.73
C ASP A 47 1.82 -12.47 13.04
N ASP A 48 2.13 -12.06 14.29
CA ASP A 48 2.18 -10.64 14.67
C ASP A 48 3.33 -9.91 13.99
N ALA A 49 4.53 -10.50 13.95
CA ALA A 49 5.67 -9.92 13.24
C ALA A 49 5.37 -9.80 11.73
N LYS A 50 4.80 -10.85 11.13
CA LYS A 50 4.38 -10.85 9.72
C LYS A 50 3.38 -9.72 9.44
N ARG A 51 2.33 -9.58 10.28
CA ARG A 51 1.34 -8.50 10.16
C ARG A 51 1.99 -7.12 10.24
N VAL A 52 2.87 -6.91 11.24
CA VAL A 52 3.56 -5.64 11.44
C VAL A 52 4.44 -5.30 10.23
N LEU A 53 5.24 -6.25 9.73
CA LEU A 53 6.09 -6.06 8.56
C LEU A 53 5.31 -5.71 7.28
N HIS A 54 4.07 -6.19 7.18
CA HIS A 54 3.27 -6.06 5.97
C HIS A 54 2.45 -4.77 5.92
N THR A 55 1.97 -4.29 7.09
CA THR A 55 0.92 -3.26 7.11
C THR A 55 1.34 -1.93 7.73
N TYR A 56 2.38 -1.93 8.60
CA TYR A 56 2.72 -0.72 9.35
C TYR A 56 3.74 0.17 8.63
N SER A 57 3.82 1.44 9.04
CA SER A 57 4.85 2.35 8.53
C SER A 57 6.24 1.94 9.01
N PHE A 58 7.29 2.39 8.31
CA PHE A 58 8.68 2.14 8.73
C PHE A 58 8.93 2.48 10.20
N ASN A 59 8.44 3.63 10.66
CA ASN A 59 8.65 4.06 12.04
C ASN A 59 7.97 3.12 13.04
N ASP A 60 6.75 2.68 12.74
CA ASP A 60 6.00 1.79 13.62
C ASP A 60 6.62 0.38 13.67
N VAL A 61 7.14 -0.12 12.56
CA VAL A 61 7.87 -1.40 12.52
C VAL A 61 9.15 -1.31 13.33
N MET A 62 9.92 -0.23 13.16
CA MET A 62 11.14 -0.01 13.94
C MET A 62 10.84 0.13 15.44
N GLU A 63 9.73 0.78 15.80
CA GLU A 63 9.29 0.87 17.18
C GLU A 63 8.90 -0.49 17.74
N TYR A 64 8.16 -1.29 16.99
CA TYR A 64 7.75 -2.63 17.40
C TYR A 64 8.96 -3.54 17.74
N PHE A 65 10.00 -3.54 16.90
CA PHE A 65 11.14 -4.42 17.09
C PHE A 65 12.21 -3.86 18.04
N PHE A 66 12.32 -2.54 18.20
CA PHE A 66 13.45 -1.90 18.87
C PHE A 66 13.06 -0.96 20.01
N VAL A 67 11.77 -0.97 20.46
CA VAL A 67 11.36 -0.20 21.65
C VAL A 67 12.18 -0.65 22.88
N GLY A 68 12.77 0.31 23.60
CA GLY A 68 13.60 0.04 24.78
C GLY A 68 14.97 -0.58 24.47
N ASP A 69 15.34 -0.76 23.22
CA ASP A 69 16.64 -1.26 22.83
C ASP A 69 17.71 -0.15 22.95
N PRO A 70 18.84 -0.37 23.68
CA PRO A 70 19.91 0.62 23.78
C PRO A 70 20.57 0.95 22.43
N ARG A 71 20.43 0.08 21.42
CA ARG A 71 20.96 0.29 20.06
C ARG A 71 19.87 0.68 19.05
N ARG A 72 18.71 1.15 19.52
CA ARG A 72 17.60 1.58 18.67
C ARG A 72 18.04 2.64 17.65
N GLU A 73 18.82 3.62 18.06
CA GLU A 73 19.31 4.67 17.17
C GLU A 73 20.25 4.12 16.08
N ASP A 74 21.12 3.17 16.44
CA ASP A 74 21.97 2.47 15.46
C ASP A 74 21.14 1.72 14.43
N ALA A 75 20.07 1.04 14.87
CA ALA A 75 19.13 0.34 13.98
C ALA A 75 18.51 1.30 12.97
N PHE A 76 17.97 2.43 13.41
CA PHE A 76 17.39 3.47 12.54
C PHE A 76 18.40 4.04 11.55
N ASN A 77 19.63 4.31 12.01
CA ASN A 77 20.68 4.85 11.15
C ASN A 77 21.14 3.84 10.12
N PHE A 78 21.33 2.59 10.50
CA PHE A 78 21.68 1.52 9.58
C PHE A 78 20.58 1.26 8.55
N ALA A 79 19.31 1.19 8.98
CA ALA A 79 18.18 0.99 8.08
C ALA A 79 18.13 2.02 6.93
N LYS A 80 18.51 3.28 7.20
CA LYS A 80 18.59 4.35 6.18
C LYS A 80 19.71 4.13 5.16
N THR A 81 20.69 3.28 5.44
CA THR A 81 21.77 2.95 4.51
C THR A 81 21.43 1.82 3.55
N ILE A 82 20.35 1.08 3.81
CA ILE A 82 19.92 -0.01 2.95
C ILE A 82 19.34 0.56 1.65
N HIS A 83 19.98 0.25 0.54
CA HIS A 83 19.49 0.68 -0.77
C HIS A 83 18.24 -0.10 -1.17
N TYR A 84 17.16 0.60 -1.44
CA TYR A 84 15.88 -0.02 -1.78
C TYR A 84 15.95 -0.86 -3.08
N ARG A 85 16.82 -0.51 -4.03
CA ARG A 85 17.06 -1.32 -5.25
C ARG A 85 17.53 -2.74 -4.96
N ASP A 86 18.23 -2.95 -3.84
CA ASP A 86 18.67 -4.29 -3.41
C ASP A 86 17.51 -5.19 -2.98
N LEU A 87 16.34 -4.60 -2.73
CA LEU A 87 15.14 -5.29 -2.29
C LEU A 87 14.18 -5.61 -3.45
N MET A 88 14.33 -4.95 -4.60
CA MET A 88 13.49 -5.15 -5.78
C MET A 88 13.39 -6.61 -6.24
N PRO A 89 14.47 -7.43 -6.21
CA PRO A 89 14.39 -8.85 -6.58
C PRO A 89 13.45 -9.69 -5.70
N TYR A 90 13.08 -9.19 -4.53
CA TYR A 90 12.19 -9.84 -3.55
C TYR A 90 10.75 -9.33 -3.62
N MET A 91 10.43 -8.50 -4.61
CA MET A 91 9.08 -8.00 -4.85
C MET A 91 8.53 -8.56 -6.15
N ARG A 92 7.24 -8.80 -6.19
CA ARG A 92 6.53 -9.25 -7.39
C ARG A 92 5.28 -8.42 -7.58
N MET A 93 5.03 -8.00 -8.83
CA MET A 93 3.75 -7.37 -9.16
C MET A 93 2.63 -8.39 -9.03
N GLU A 94 1.50 -7.97 -8.49
CA GLU A 94 0.30 -8.79 -8.40
C GLU A 94 -0.26 -9.12 -9.78
N ASP A 95 -0.70 -10.37 -9.93
CA ASP A 95 -1.20 -10.88 -11.22
C ASP A 95 -2.42 -10.09 -11.70
N GLY A 96 -2.40 -9.72 -12.97
CA GLY A 96 -3.50 -9.01 -13.62
C GLY A 96 -3.60 -7.52 -13.29
N PHE A 97 -2.71 -6.97 -12.44
CA PHE A 97 -2.76 -5.57 -12.01
C PHE A 97 -2.68 -4.60 -13.19
N VAL A 98 -1.64 -4.71 -14.05
CA VAL A 98 -1.49 -3.81 -15.21
C VAL A 98 -2.69 -3.93 -16.16
N SER A 99 -3.18 -5.15 -16.39
CA SER A 99 -4.37 -5.34 -17.23
C SER A 99 -5.61 -4.66 -16.65
N ALA A 100 -5.75 -4.61 -15.32
CA ALA A 100 -6.84 -3.87 -14.68
C ALA A 100 -6.64 -2.36 -14.83
N LEU A 101 -5.42 -1.85 -14.67
CA LEU A 101 -5.11 -0.43 -14.87
C LEU A 101 -5.44 0.01 -16.31
N ASP A 102 -5.08 -0.80 -17.32
CA ASP A 102 -5.37 -0.51 -18.73
C ASP A 102 -6.89 -0.39 -19.00
N GLN A 103 -7.69 -1.23 -18.34
CA GLN A 103 -9.14 -1.18 -18.47
C GLN A 103 -9.77 0.00 -17.73
N LEU A 104 -9.17 0.46 -16.63
CA LEU A 104 -9.67 1.59 -15.84
C LEU A 104 -9.23 2.94 -16.41
N LYS A 105 -8.06 2.99 -17.04
CA LYS A 105 -7.45 4.21 -17.58
C LYS A 105 -8.37 4.90 -18.58
N GLY A 106 -8.56 6.21 -18.38
CA GLY A 106 -9.47 7.01 -19.22
C GLY A 106 -10.95 6.93 -18.86
N HIS A 107 -11.30 6.11 -17.87
CA HIS A 107 -12.66 6.00 -17.32
C HIS A 107 -12.77 6.52 -15.88
N THR A 108 -11.70 6.44 -15.13
CA THR A 108 -11.56 6.93 -13.75
C THR A 108 -10.13 7.39 -13.54
N SER A 109 -9.90 8.33 -12.64
CA SER A 109 -8.55 8.68 -12.19
C SER A 109 -7.98 7.58 -11.29
N LEU A 110 -6.67 7.38 -11.35
CA LEU A 110 -5.99 6.37 -10.55
C LEU A 110 -5.01 7.05 -9.59
N ALA A 111 -5.00 6.62 -8.34
CA ALA A 111 -4.10 7.12 -7.31
C ALA A 111 -3.51 5.97 -6.47
N ILE A 112 -2.40 6.25 -5.81
CA ILE A 112 -1.81 5.38 -4.79
C ILE A 112 -1.93 6.08 -3.43
N CYS A 113 -2.22 5.30 -2.37
CA CYS A 113 -2.17 5.76 -0.99
C CYS A 113 -1.52 4.68 -0.12
N THR A 114 -0.25 4.87 0.23
CA THR A 114 0.61 3.84 0.86
C THR A 114 1.33 4.35 2.11
N ASN A 115 1.63 3.43 3.03
CA ASN A 115 2.52 3.69 4.17
C ASN A 115 4.02 3.64 3.82
N ARG A 116 4.37 3.35 2.57
CA ARG A 116 5.74 3.57 2.09
C ARG A 116 6.11 5.04 2.13
N ALA A 117 7.37 5.35 2.47
CA ALA A 117 7.81 6.74 2.60
C ALA A 117 8.47 7.26 1.31
N THR A 118 9.53 6.61 0.82
CA THR A 118 10.43 7.19 -0.21
C THR A 118 10.67 6.30 -1.42
N SER A 119 10.11 5.08 -1.45
CA SER A 119 10.42 4.09 -2.50
C SER A 119 9.48 4.12 -3.70
N MET A 120 8.39 4.90 -3.65
CA MET A 120 7.32 4.81 -4.66
C MET A 120 7.76 5.24 -6.05
N ASP A 121 8.57 6.28 -6.19
CA ASP A 121 9.04 6.74 -7.51
C ASP A 121 9.83 5.63 -8.22
N MET A 122 10.70 4.95 -7.47
CA MET A 122 11.51 3.84 -7.97
C MET A 122 10.64 2.62 -8.32
N ILE A 123 9.64 2.29 -7.48
CA ILE A 123 8.68 1.21 -7.74
C ILE A 123 7.90 1.49 -9.03
N ILE A 124 7.41 2.71 -9.19
CA ILE A 124 6.64 3.11 -10.39
C ILE A 124 7.50 2.98 -11.65
N GLU A 125 8.76 3.39 -11.59
CA GLU A 125 9.69 3.27 -12.72
C GLU A 125 10.03 1.81 -13.02
N ASP A 126 10.52 1.08 -12.02
CA ASP A 126 11.09 -0.28 -12.21
C ASP A 126 10.01 -1.33 -12.55
N PHE A 127 8.76 -1.13 -12.10
CA PHE A 127 7.62 -1.99 -12.47
C PHE A 127 6.81 -1.49 -13.67
N GLY A 128 7.29 -0.45 -14.39
CA GLY A 128 6.65 0.04 -15.61
C GLY A 128 5.28 0.68 -15.39
N LEU A 129 5.05 1.28 -14.23
CA LEU A 129 3.78 1.91 -13.85
C LEU A 129 3.70 3.41 -14.17
N THR A 130 4.74 3.95 -14.82
CA THR A 130 4.81 5.36 -15.20
C THR A 130 3.61 5.77 -16.07
N GLY A 131 2.93 6.85 -15.68
CA GLY A 131 1.79 7.41 -16.42
C GLY A 131 0.44 6.71 -16.20
N TYR A 132 0.35 5.77 -15.23
CA TYR A 132 -0.94 5.23 -14.80
C TYR A 132 -1.57 6.08 -13.70
N PHE A 133 -0.80 6.52 -12.73
CA PHE A 133 -1.31 7.21 -11.56
C PHE A 133 -1.18 8.73 -11.70
N GLU A 134 -2.28 9.44 -11.42
CA GLU A 134 -2.33 10.90 -11.43
C GLU A 134 -1.84 11.48 -10.10
N TYR A 135 -1.93 10.71 -9.02
CA TYR A 135 -1.49 11.12 -7.69
C TYR A 135 -0.94 9.94 -6.87
N VAL A 136 0.16 10.18 -6.18
CA VAL A 136 0.81 9.20 -5.29
C VAL A 136 0.97 9.82 -3.92
N MET A 137 0.23 9.29 -2.95
CA MET A 137 0.28 9.68 -1.55
C MET A 137 1.11 8.66 -0.77
N THR A 138 2.17 9.15 -0.11
CA THR A 138 3.09 8.35 0.70
C THR A 138 3.10 8.81 2.15
N ALA A 139 3.60 7.97 3.06
CA ALA A 139 3.72 8.32 4.48
C ALA A 139 4.61 9.55 4.73
N SER A 140 5.57 9.86 3.86
CA SER A 140 6.42 11.04 4.00
C SER A 140 5.70 12.38 3.75
N GLN A 141 4.51 12.35 3.16
CA GLN A 141 3.73 13.54 2.81
C GLN A 141 2.67 13.91 3.85
N VAL A 142 2.56 13.13 4.93
CA VAL A 142 1.57 13.29 5.99
C VAL A 142 2.21 13.32 7.37
N THR A 143 1.50 13.91 8.33
CA THR A 143 1.89 13.84 9.74
C THR A 143 1.48 12.50 10.33
N ASN A 144 0.30 12.02 9.96
CA ASN A 144 -0.27 10.78 10.48
C ASN A 144 -0.55 9.82 9.31
N PRO A 145 0.28 8.77 9.12
CA PRO A 145 0.05 7.75 8.10
C PRO A 145 -1.17 6.88 8.43
N LYS A 146 -1.56 5.97 7.53
CA LYS A 146 -2.61 4.97 7.81
C LYS A 146 -2.23 4.19 9.08
N PRO A 147 -3.15 3.97 10.03
CA PRO A 147 -4.61 3.97 9.93
C PRO A 147 -5.30 5.34 10.05
N HIS A 148 -4.57 6.44 10.24
CA HIS A 148 -5.17 7.76 10.27
C HIS A 148 -5.77 8.13 8.91
N PRO A 149 -6.91 8.85 8.83
CA PRO A 149 -7.56 9.20 7.56
C PRO A 149 -6.82 10.28 6.75
N GLU A 150 -5.84 10.97 7.33
CA GLU A 150 -5.15 12.11 6.71
C GLU A 150 -4.66 11.82 5.27
N PRO A 151 -4.02 10.67 4.96
CA PRO A 151 -3.57 10.39 3.61
C PRO A 151 -4.72 10.34 2.61
N LEU A 152 -5.82 9.66 2.93
CA LEU A 152 -6.98 9.58 2.05
C LEU A 152 -7.69 10.92 1.91
N LEU A 153 -7.83 11.70 2.98
CA LEU A 153 -8.40 13.05 2.93
C LEU A 153 -7.58 13.97 2.01
N LYS A 154 -6.25 13.87 2.00
CA LYS A 154 -5.40 14.61 1.06
C LYS A 154 -5.58 14.16 -0.39
N VAL A 155 -5.80 12.86 -0.64
CA VAL A 155 -6.15 12.36 -1.98
C VAL A 155 -7.49 12.95 -2.44
N LEU A 156 -8.51 12.91 -1.59
CA LEU A 156 -9.82 13.51 -1.90
C LEU A 156 -9.71 15.01 -2.18
N ASP A 157 -8.91 15.73 -1.37
CA ASP A 157 -8.69 17.16 -1.59
C ASP A 157 -7.95 17.45 -2.91
N TYR A 158 -6.97 16.64 -3.29
CA TYR A 158 -6.27 16.78 -4.57
C TYR A 158 -7.24 16.69 -5.76
N PHE A 159 -8.13 15.68 -5.75
CA PHE A 159 -9.11 15.49 -6.82
C PHE A 159 -10.37 16.36 -6.69
N LYS A 160 -10.54 17.08 -5.56
CA LYS A 160 -11.73 17.90 -5.27
C LYS A 160 -13.03 17.09 -5.35
N ILE A 161 -13.05 15.93 -4.71
CA ILE A 161 -14.19 15.00 -4.72
C ILE A 161 -14.69 14.69 -3.32
N ALA A 162 -15.94 14.25 -3.23
CA ALA A 162 -16.50 13.71 -2.00
C ALA A 162 -16.01 12.26 -1.73
N PRO A 163 -15.99 11.79 -0.48
CA PRO A 163 -15.52 10.44 -0.14
C PRO A 163 -16.22 9.33 -0.92
N GLU A 164 -17.52 9.43 -1.15
CA GLU A 164 -18.34 8.45 -1.89
C GLU A 164 -18.01 8.37 -3.37
N ASP A 165 -17.33 9.36 -3.93
CA ASP A 165 -16.85 9.38 -5.31
C ASP A 165 -15.51 8.63 -5.49
N ALA A 166 -14.85 8.25 -4.39
CA ALA A 166 -13.63 7.47 -4.40
C ALA A 166 -13.88 6.01 -4.02
N LEU A 167 -12.98 5.13 -4.44
CA LEU A 167 -12.90 3.74 -4.01
C LEU A 167 -11.48 3.47 -3.55
N PHE A 168 -11.29 2.95 -2.33
CA PHE A 168 -9.99 2.56 -1.83
C PHE A 168 -9.86 1.03 -1.77
N ILE A 169 -8.75 0.50 -2.27
CA ILE A 169 -8.43 -0.91 -2.33
C ILE A 169 -7.21 -1.15 -1.46
N GLY A 170 -7.35 -1.99 -0.45
CA GLY A 170 -6.31 -2.33 0.50
C GLY A 170 -6.47 -3.76 1.00
N ASP A 171 -5.46 -4.29 1.66
CA ASP A 171 -5.44 -5.64 2.20
C ASP A 171 -5.31 -5.69 3.73
N GLY A 172 -4.86 -4.58 4.34
CA GLY A 172 -4.56 -4.45 5.76
C GLY A 172 -5.66 -3.77 6.60
N GLU A 173 -5.61 -4.04 7.91
CA GLU A 173 -6.49 -3.35 8.88
C GLU A 173 -6.28 -1.84 8.90
N VAL A 174 -5.05 -1.39 8.66
CA VAL A 174 -4.71 0.05 8.60
C VAL A 174 -5.40 0.75 7.44
N ASP A 175 -5.59 0.04 6.32
CA ASP A 175 -6.32 0.54 5.15
C ASP A 175 -7.80 0.69 5.44
N MET A 176 -8.40 -0.39 5.98
CA MET A 176 -9.80 -0.41 6.37
C MET A 176 -10.13 0.70 7.39
N GLN A 177 -9.30 0.88 8.40
CA GLN A 177 -9.50 1.91 9.43
C GLN A 177 -9.36 3.32 8.84
N ALA A 178 -8.37 3.55 7.98
CA ALA A 178 -8.18 4.83 7.28
C ALA A 178 -9.39 5.13 6.38
N ALA A 179 -9.85 4.16 5.59
CA ALA A 179 -11.01 4.28 4.71
C ALA A 179 -12.29 4.60 5.48
N ASN A 180 -12.58 3.83 6.53
CA ASN A 180 -13.76 4.05 7.38
C ASN A 180 -13.74 5.44 8.02
N SER A 181 -12.58 5.87 8.52
CA SER A 181 -12.41 7.19 9.16
C SER A 181 -12.50 8.35 8.16
N ALA A 182 -12.10 8.12 6.91
CA ALA A 182 -12.23 9.10 5.82
C ALA A 182 -13.62 9.09 5.14
N GLY A 183 -14.47 8.10 5.43
CA GLY A 183 -15.76 7.89 4.77
C GLY A 183 -15.65 7.36 3.34
N VAL A 184 -14.52 6.78 2.97
CA VAL A 184 -14.25 6.28 1.62
C VAL A 184 -14.70 4.80 1.51
N PRO A 185 -15.50 4.43 0.50
CA PRO A 185 -15.80 3.03 0.18
C PRO A 185 -14.52 2.19 0.07
N PHE A 186 -14.50 1.04 0.75
CA PHE A 186 -13.34 0.18 0.87
C PHE A 186 -13.58 -1.20 0.26
N ILE A 187 -12.62 -1.68 -0.53
CA ILE A 187 -12.53 -3.06 -1.00
C ILE A 187 -11.35 -3.74 -0.31
N SER A 188 -11.61 -4.92 0.26
CA SER A 188 -10.60 -5.79 0.83
C SER A 188 -10.04 -6.69 -0.28
N TYR A 189 -8.74 -6.55 -0.56
CA TYR A 189 -8.05 -7.37 -1.55
C TYR A 189 -7.29 -8.51 -0.86
N LYS A 190 -7.52 -9.75 -1.31
CA LYS A 190 -6.89 -10.98 -0.77
C LYS A 190 -6.95 -11.13 0.75
N SER A 191 -7.87 -10.43 1.42
CA SER A 191 -8.05 -10.51 2.87
C SER A 191 -9.51 -10.70 3.26
N HIS A 192 -9.77 -10.94 4.57
CA HIS A 192 -11.11 -11.23 5.09
C HIS A 192 -11.72 -10.06 5.86
N LEU A 193 -11.17 -8.86 5.70
CA LEU A 193 -11.62 -7.67 6.41
C LEU A 193 -13.05 -7.28 6.01
N PRO A 194 -13.81 -6.65 6.94
CA PRO A 194 -15.09 -6.03 6.60
C PRO A 194 -14.91 -4.95 5.53
N ALA A 195 -15.62 -5.09 4.42
CA ALA A 195 -15.48 -4.22 3.25
C ALA A 195 -16.76 -4.23 2.41
N LEU A 196 -16.88 -3.28 1.48
CA LEU A 196 -17.95 -3.25 0.47
C LEU A 196 -17.92 -4.51 -0.41
N ALA A 197 -16.74 -4.99 -0.76
CA ALA A 197 -16.49 -6.25 -1.42
C ALA A 197 -15.15 -6.85 -0.97
N ARG A 198 -15.02 -8.17 -1.07
CA ARG A 198 -13.77 -8.92 -0.84
C ARG A 198 -13.39 -9.58 -2.13
N LEU A 199 -12.29 -9.16 -2.71
CA LEU A 199 -11.85 -9.57 -4.04
C LEU A 199 -10.50 -10.29 -3.96
N GLN A 200 -10.30 -11.23 -4.89
CA GLN A 200 -9.07 -12.03 -4.96
C GLN A 200 -8.22 -11.69 -6.18
N HIS A 201 -8.83 -11.06 -7.20
CA HIS A 201 -8.18 -10.76 -8.47
C HIS A 201 -8.49 -9.34 -8.93
N HIS A 202 -7.52 -8.67 -9.55
CA HIS A 202 -7.69 -7.31 -10.06
C HIS A 202 -8.79 -7.18 -11.14
N ALA A 203 -9.07 -8.25 -11.89
CA ALA A 203 -10.18 -8.27 -12.85
C ALA A 203 -11.55 -8.06 -12.17
N GLU A 204 -11.74 -8.54 -10.94
CA GLU A 204 -12.96 -8.34 -10.17
C GLU A 204 -13.13 -6.88 -9.74
N ILE A 205 -12.01 -6.16 -9.49
CA ILE A 205 -12.03 -4.73 -9.19
C ILE A 205 -12.59 -3.95 -10.38
N VAL A 206 -12.16 -4.28 -11.60
CA VAL A 206 -12.67 -3.66 -12.83
C VAL A 206 -14.18 -3.87 -12.96
N GLN A 207 -14.65 -5.10 -12.73
CA GLN A 207 -16.10 -5.40 -12.75
C GLN A 207 -16.85 -4.58 -11.69
N HIS A 208 -16.27 -4.42 -10.50
CA HIS A 208 -16.90 -3.65 -9.41
C HIS A 208 -16.98 -2.15 -9.74
N VAL A 209 -15.96 -1.59 -10.38
CA VAL A 209 -15.89 -0.17 -10.78
C VAL A 209 -16.91 0.14 -11.89
N PHE A 210 -17.09 -0.77 -12.84
CA PHE A 210 -18.03 -0.62 -13.96
C PHE A 210 -19.36 -1.34 -13.75
N SER A 211 -19.86 -1.46 -12.53
CA SER A 211 -21.09 -2.20 -12.24
C SER A 211 -22.25 -1.77 -13.16
N ASN A 212 -22.43 -2.54 -14.20
CA ASN A 212 -23.52 -2.71 -15.17
C ASN A 212 -23.03 -3.56 -16.36
N LEU A 213 -21.98 -4.37 -16.15
CA LEU A 213 -21.62 -5.44 -17.07
C LEU A 213 -22.31 -6.73 -16.69
#